data_1333d3819424756bce4527538d672379
#
_entry.id   1333d3819424756bce4527538d672379
#
_cell.length_a   1.000
_cell.length_b   1.000
_cell.length_c   1.000
_cell.angle_alpha   90.00
_cell.angle_beta   90.00
_cell.angle_gamma   90.00
#
_symmetry.space_group_name_H-M   'P 1'
#
loop_
_entity.id
_entity.type
_entity.pdbx_description
1 polymer ?
#
loop_
_entity_poly.entity_id
_entity_poly.type
_entity_poly.pdbx_seq_one_letter_code
_entity_poly.pdbx_strand_id
1 'polypeptide(L)'
;MYEITKKEREHFMKKLKLFRKIKSILSILLISLLIIPLCSGIGIHAKEKNTESNEYKIYPIPHSVVYDNEQFVMSDRVHVVFEEGIDKATQNFLEEVITDYGKTVVHSEEIVNGETTILLGIKGSNGKADSYINKNTTIKTSDLFNRTDSYILSAKENIISIVGKDTDSTFFGIATLQMMLTS
;
A
#
# COMPACT_ATOMS: atom_id res chain seq x y z
N MET A 1 25.62 2.26 3.98
CA MET A 1 24.91 3.18 3.07
C MET A 1 24.73 2.43 1.77
N TYR A 2 23.53 1.89 1.50
CA TYR A 2 23.24 1.22 0.22
C TYR A 2 22.41 2.16 -0.62
N GLU A 3 23.00 2.68 -1.68
CA GLU A 3 22.32 3.49 -2.70
C GLU A 3 21.71 2.53 -3.71
N ILE A 4 20.38 2.35 -3.68
CA ILE A 4 19.69 1.50 -4.65
C ILE A 4 19.68 2.24 -6.00
N THR A 5 20.42 1.70 -6.95
CA THR A 5 20.56 2.30 -8.26
C THR A 5 19.26 2.16 -9.09
N LYS A 6 19.06 3.06 -10.08
CA LYS A 6 17.94 2.96 -11.04
C LYS A 6 17.84 1.56 -11.67
N LYS A 7 18.97 0.89 -11.90
CA LYS A 7 19.06 -0.47 -12.46
C LYS A 7 18.49 -1.53 -11.51
N GLU A 8 18.67 -1.36 -10.21
CA GLU A 8 18.12 -2.27 -9.19
C GLU A 8 16.60 -2.12 -9.06
N ARG A 9 16.07 -0.89 -9.14
CA ARG A 9 14.62 -0.64 -9.22
C ARG A 9 13.98 -1.33 -10.44
N GLU A 10 14.58 -1.19 -11.63
CA GLU A 10 14.10 -1.87 -12.83
C GLU A 10 14.16 -3.39 -12.70
N HIS A 11 15.20 -3.92 -12.07
CA HIS A 11 15.33 -5.36 -11.82
C HIS A 11 14.27 -5.86 -10.83
N PHE A 12 14.01 -5.11 -9.77
CA PHE A 12 12.95 -5.41 -8.79
C PHE A 12 11.56 -5.43 -9.47
N MET A 13 11.25 -4.43 -10.29
CA MET A 13 10.00 -4.36 -11.04
C MET A 13 9.82 -5.55 -12.01
N LYS A 14 10.88 -5.99 -12.71
CA LYS A 14 10.84 -7.19 -13.57
C LYS A 14 10.54 -8.46 -12.76
N LYS A 15 11.15 -8.62 -11.60
CA LYS A 15 10.86 -9.76 -10.70
C LYS A 15 9.42 -9.73 -10.21
N LEU A 16 8.91 -8.57 -9.83
CA LEU A 16 7.53 -8.39 -9.37
C LEU A 16 6.51 -8.81 -10.46
N LYS A 17 6.73 -8.36 -11.71
CA LYS A 17 5.90 -8.76 -12.88
C LYS A 17 5.93 -10.27 -13.13
N LEU A 18 7.09 -10.89 -12.97
CA LEU A 18 7.23 -12.35 -13.11
C LEU A 18 6.46 -13.11 -12.01
N PHE A 19 6.53 -12.65 -10.77
CA PHE A 19 5.80 -13.25 -9.64
C PHE A 19 4.28 -13.19 -9.85
N ARG A 20 3.75 -12.08 -10.37
CA ARG A 20 2.32 -11.93 -10.68
C ARG A 20 1.86 -12.91 -11.76
N LYS A 21 2.62 -13.07 -12.85
CA LYS A 21 2.31 -14.05 -13.89
C LYS A 21 2.26 -15.48 -13.35
N ILE A 22 3.19 -15.83 -12.45
CA ILE A 22 3.24 -17.16 -11.83
C ILE A 22 2.03 -17.40 -10.91
N LYS A 23 1.62 -16.40 -10.09
CA LYS A 23 0.42 -16.48 -9.25
C LYS A 23 -0.85 -16.68 -10.08
N SER A 24 -1.01 -15.96 -11.20
CA SER A 24 -2.15 -16.08 -12.09
C SER A 24 -2.26 -17.48 -12.72
N ILE A 25 -1.14 -18.09 -13.12
CA ILE A 25 -1.11 -19.44 -13.70
C ILE A 25 -1.41 -20.49 -12.63
N LEU A 26 -0.90 -20.30 -11.40
CA LEU A 26 -1.13 -21.23 -10.28
C LEU A 26 -2.59 -21.21 -9.81
N SER A 27 -3.25 -20.04 -9.83
CA SER A 27 -4.67 -19.90 -9.47
C SER A 27 -5.60 -20.65 -10.43
N ILE A 28 -5.27 -20.72 -11.70
CA ILE A 28 -6.07 -21.44 -12.71
C ILE A 28 -5.94 -22.98 -12.53
N LEU A 29 -4.81 -23.46 -12.03
CA LEU A 29 -4.55 -24.88 -11.81
C LEU A 29 -5.21 -25.43 -10.54
N LEU A 30 -5.53 -24.60 -9.55
CA LEU A 30 -6.08 -25.01 -8.25
C LEU A 30 -7.59 -25.15 -8.24
N ILE A 31 -8.31 -24.65 -9.25
CA ILE A 31 -9.78 -24.71 -9.34
C ILE A 31 -10.29 -26.10 -9.81
N SER A 32 -9.41 -26.97 -10.30
CA SER A 32 -9.82 -28.27 -10.87
C SER A 32 -9.80 -29.45 -9.88
N LEU A 33 -9.50 -29.25 -8.59
CA LEU A 33 -9.30 -30.39 -7.66
C LEU A 33 -10.06 -30.30 -6.33
N LEU A 34 -11.30 -29.80 -6.28
CA LEU A 34 -12.10 -29.88 -5.06
C LEU A 34 -13.58 -30.15 -5.32
N ILE A 35 -13.85 -31.38 -5.70
CA ILE A 35 -15.19 -32.04 -5.52
C ILE A 35 -14.93 -33.31 -4.77
N ILE A 36 -15.17 -33.42 -3.45
CA ILE A 36 -15.52 -34.62 -2.69
C ILE A 36 -16.22 -34.20 -1.36
N PRO A 37 -17.16 -35.02 -0.84
CA PRO A 37 -18.32 -34.57 -0.08
C PRO A 37 -18.25 -34.71 1.44
N LEU A 38 -19.30 -34.15 2.08
CA LEU A 38 -19.75 -34.28 3.47
C LEU A 38 -19.40 -35.58 4.18
N CYS A 39 -18.94 -35.45 5.43
CA CYS A 39 -19.41 -36.34 6.50
C CYS A 39 -19.38 -35.61 7.86
N SER A 40 -20.46 -35.79 8.59
CA SER A 40 -20.84 -35.16 9.85
C SER A 40 -19.94 -35.59 11.02
N GLY A 41 -19.69 -34.64 11.93
CA GLY A 41 -19.11 -34.94 13.24
C GLY A 41 -19.40 -33.84 14.25
N ILE A 42 -20.26 -34.18 15.20
CA ILE A 42 -20.69 -33.34 16.34
C ILE A 42 -19.52 -33.11 17.30
N GLY A 43 -19.38 -31.94 17.85
CA GLY A 43 -18.76 -31.88 19.16
C GLY A 43 -17.98 -30.62 19.54
N ILE A 44 -18.59 -29.92 20.46
CA ILE A 44 -18.01 -29.17 21.58
C ILE A 44 -17.48 -27.75 21.31
N HIS A 45 -18.25 -26.81 21.79
CA HIS A 45 -17.94 -25.42 22.01
C HIS A 45 -16.73 -25.22 22.91
N ALA A 46 -15.68 -24.64 22.36
CA ALA A 46 -14.84 -23.72 23.08
C ALA A 46 -14.96 -22.39 22.33
N LYS A 47 -15.59 -21.42 22.94
CA LYS A 47 -15.73 -20.06 22.44
C LYS A 47 -14.40 -19.36 22.66
N GLU A 48 -13.43 -19.71 21.83
CA GLU A 48 -12.22 -18.92 21.68
C GLU A 48 -12.64 -17.64 20.97
N LYS A 49 -12.51 -16.54 21.70
CA LYS A 49 -12.69 -15.20 21.19
C LYS A 49 -11.49 -14.93 20.29
N ASN A 50 -11.56 -15.45 19.05
CA ASN A 50 -10.62 -15.07 18.01
C ASN A 50 -10.82 -13.56 17.76
N THR A 51 -10.01 -12.77 18.44
CA THR A 51 -9.63 -11.48 17.92
C THR A 51 -8.76 -11.82 16.71
N GLU A 52 -9.38 -11.93 15.53
CA GLU A 52 -8.64 -11.89 14.28
C GLU A 52 -7.90 -10.55 14.30
N SER A 53 -6.63 -10.60 14.62
CA SER A 53 -5.74 -9.48 14.37
C SER A 53 -5.68 -9.35 12.86
N ASN A 54 -6.32 -8.35 12.29
CA ASN A 54 -6.13 -7.91 10.91
C ASN A 54 -4.70 -7.37 10.78
N GLU A 55 -3.72 -8.25 10.93
CA GLU A 55 -2.31 -7.90 10.85
C GLU A 55 -1.88 -8.04 9.38
N TYR A 56 -1.72 -6.93 8.70
CA TYR A 56 -1.16 -6.91 7.36
C TYR A 56 0.25 -7.50 7.36
N LYS A 57 0.53 -8.43 6.46
CA LYS A 57 1.86 -9.02 6.28
C LYS A 57 2.75 -8.08 5.48
N ILE A 58 3.30 -7.08 6.15
CA ILE A 58 4.21 -6.09 5.58
C ILE A 58 5.65 -6.50 5.83
N TYR A 59 6.46 -6.52 4.77
CA TYR A 59 7.89 -6.79 4.87
C TYR A 59 8.70 -5.76 4.06
N PRO A 60 9.76 -5.17 4.60
CA PRO A 60 10.25 -5.30 5.98
C PRO A 60 9.25 -4.79 7.02
N ILE A 61 9.39 -5.28 8.27
CA ILE A 61 8.47 -4.93 9.36
C ILE A 61 8.51 -3.41 9.58
N PRO A 62 7.34 -2.73 9.59
CA PRO A 62 7.28 -1.30 9.85
C PRO A 62 7.86 -0.93 11.23
N HIS A 63 8.57 0.18 11.31
CA HIS A 63 9.12 0.68 12.58
C HIS A 63 8.03 1.05 13.60
N SER A 64 6.90 1.55 13.10
CA SER A 64 5.74 1.90 13.92
C SER A 64 4.46 1.71 13.11
N VAL A 65 3.43 1.14 13.73
CA VAL A 65 2.09 0.98 13.16
C VAL A 65 1.07 1.47 14.18
N VAL A 66 0.10 2.23 13.71
CA VAL A 66 -1.05 2.68 14.51
C VAL A 66 -2.32 2.26 13.78
N TYR A 67 -3.15 1.49 14.45
CA TYR A 67 -4.48 1.09 13.96
C TYR A 67 -5.55 1.89 14.71
N ASP A 68 -6.52 2.42 13.96
CA ASP A 68 -7.66 3.15 14.53
C ASP A 68 -8.97 2.34 14.59
N ASN A 69 -8.92 1.06 14.22
CA ASN A 69 -10.06 0.15 14.13
C ASN A 69 -11.12 0.55 13.09
N GLU A 70 -10.83 1.48 12.20
CA GLU A 70 -11.68 1.83 11.08
C GLU A 70 -11.27 1.00 9.86
N GLN A 71 -12.27 0.51 9.11
CA GLN A 71 -12.00 -0.20 7.87
C GLN A 71 -11.90 0.80 6.70
N PHE A 72 -10.77 0.82 6.02
CA PHE A 72 -10.60 1.60 4.80
C PHE A 72 -11.17 0.84 3.60
N VAL A 73 -12.11 1.46 2.87
CA VAL A 73 -12.71 0.90 1.66
C VAL A 73 -12.33 1.77 0.48
N MET A 74 -11.54 1.21 -0.45
CA MET A 74 -11.13 1.92 -1.66
C MET A 74 -12.27 2.00 -2.67
N SER A 75 -12.57 3.20 -3.17
CA SER A 75 -13.59 3.42 -4.22
C SER A 75 -13.15 2.81 -5.56
N ASP A 76 -14.09 2.62 -6.50
CA ASP A 76 -13.77 2.06 -7.83
C ASP A 76 -12.96 3.03 -8.68
N ARG A 77 -13.15 4.33 -8.48
CA ARG A 77 -12.33 5.39 -9.04
C ARG A 77 -11.40 5.92 -7.97
N VAL A 78 -10.11 5.92 -8.26
CA VAL A 78 -9.06 6.38 -7.35
C VAL A 78 -8.38 7.59 -7.95
N HIS A 79 -8.52 8.71 -7.29
CA HIS A 79 -7.85 9.95 -7.68
C HIS A 79 -6.40 9.92 -7.20
N VAL A 80 -5.46 10.24 -8.08
CA VAL A 80 -4.03 10.30 -7.73
C VAL A 80 -3.52 11.73 -7.88
N VAL A 81 -2.87 12.22 -6.85
CA VAL A 81 -2.23 13.54 -6.80
C VAL A 81 -0.74 13.33 -6.66
N PHE A 82 0.02 13.69 -7.66
CA PHE A 82 1.48 13.63 -7.66
C PHE A 82 2.06 15.01 -7.39
N GLU A 83 2.81 15.14 -6.31
CA GLU A 83 3.50 16.38 -5.99
C GLU A 83 4.82 16.50 -6.74
N GLU A 84 5.34 17.72 -6.79
CA GLU A 84 6.64 18.01 -7.38
C GLU A 84 7.74 17.17 -6.71
N GLY A 85 8.68 16.68 -7.49
CA GLY A 85 9.76 15.80 -7.03
C GLY A 85 9.45 14.31 -7.09
N ILE A 86 8.21 13.91 -7.30
CA ILE A 86 7.86 12.49 -7.54
C ILE A 86 8.18 12.11 -8.99
N ASP A 87 9.14 11.24 -9.19
CA ASP A 87 9.59 10.85 -10.53
C ASP A 87 8.54 9.99 -11.27
N LYS A 88 8.64 9.95 -12.60
CA LYS A 88 7.68 9.24 -13.44
C LYS A 88 7.66 7.72 -13.19
N ALA A 89 8.78 7.12 -12.77
CA ALA A 89 8.84 5.70 -12.45
C ALA A 89 7.99 5.39 -11.20
N THR A 90 8.07 6.25 -10.18
CA THR A 90 7.27 6.16 -8.95
C THR A 90 5.78 6.39 -9.21
N GLN A 91 5.44 7.39 -10.07
CA GLN A 91 4.06 7.63 -10.50
C GLN A 91 3.48 6.40 -11.20
N ASN A 92 4.18 5.89 -12.22
CA ASN A 92 3.74 4.71 -12.99
C ASN A 92 3.58 3.47 -12.10
N PHE A 93 4.43 3.31 -11.08
CA PHE A 93 4.30 2.20 -10.15
C PHE A 93 3.00 2.28 -9.33
N LEU A 94 2.62 3.46 -8.84
CA LEU A 94 1.33 3.61 -8.16
C LEU A 94 0.17 3.29 -9.09
N GLU A 95 0.18 3.83 -10.31
CA GLU A 95 -0.87 3.59 -11.30
C GLU A 95 -1.02 2.08 -11.59
N GLU A 96 0.12 1.36 -11.73
CA GLU A 96 0.12 -0.10 -11.92
C GLU A 96 -0.49 -0.83 -10.70
N VAL A 97 -0.10 -0.46 -9.47
CA VAL A 97 -0.63 -1.06 -8.23
C VAL A 97 -2.15 -0.90 -8.13
N ILE A 98 -2.67 0.30 -8.40
CA ILE A 98 -4.10 0.59 -8.34
C ILE A 98 -4.87 -0.17 -9.42
N THR A 99 -4.36 -0.17 -10.65
CA THR A 99 -4.98 -0.88 -11.78
C THR A 99 -5.00 -2.40 -11.55
N ASP A 100 -3.91 -2.97 -11.03
CA ASP A 100 -3.83 -4.39 -10.71
C ASP A 100 -4.77 -4.80 -9.56
N TYR A 101 -5.11 -3.86 -8.69
CA TYR A 101 -6.13 -4.05 -7.66
C TYR A 101 -7.57 -3.94 -8.23
N GLY A 102 -7.71 -3.74 -9.54
CA GLY A 102 -8.99 -3.68 -10.25
C GLY A 102 -9.69 -2.33 -10.14
N LYS A 103 -8.97 -1.26 -9.83
CA LYS A 103 -9.51 0.09 -9.72
C LYS A 103 -9.13 0.96 -10.92
N THR A 104 -9.89 2.03 -11.14
CA THR A 104 -9.65 2.99 -12.23
C THR A 104 -8.89 4.20 -11.68
N VAL A 105 -7.72 4.48 -12.24
CA VAL A 105 -6.91 5.65 -11.89
C VAL A 105 -7.44 6.90 -12.58
N VAL A 106 -7.56 7.99 -11.83
CA VAL A 106 -7.93 9.33 -12.32
C VAL A 106 -6.91 10.34 -11.81
N HIS A 107 -6.22 11.04 -12.70
CA HIS A 107 -5.31 12.12 -12.28
C HIS A 107 -6.12 13.32 -11.76
N SER A 108 -5.67 13.87 -10.64
CA SER A 108 -6.31 15.01 -10.00
C SER A 108 -5.26 15.95 -9.41
N GLU A 109 -5.57 17.22 -9.31
CA GLU A 109 -4.74 18.21 -8.61
C GLU A 109 -5.22 18.43 -7.16
N GLU A 110 -6.44 17.98 -6.83
CA GLU A 110 -7.09 18.22 -5.55
C GLU A 110 -7.63 16.92 -4.94
N ILE A 111 -7.87 16.95 -3.62
CA ILE A 111 -8.57 15.89 -2.91
C ILE A 111 -10.04 15.91 -3.35
N VAL A 112 -10.56 14.75 -3.75
CA VAL A 112 -11.92 14.59 -4.21
C VAL A 112 -12.79 14.00 -3.10
N ASN A 113 -13.84 14.72 -2.70
CA ASN A 113 -14.73 14.28 -1.65
C ASN A 113 -15.58 13.07 -2.10
N GLY A 114 -15.70 12.06 -1.23
CA GLY A 114 -16.54 10.88 -1.48
C GLY A 114 -15.90 9.79 -2.33
N GLU A 115 -14.75 10.04 -2.94
CA GLU A 115 -13.96 9.03 -3.65
C GLU A 115 -12.55 8.94 -3.05
N THR A 116 -11.90 7.81 -3.22
CA THR A 116 -10.54 7.62 -2.71
C THR A 116 -9.58 8.56 -3.43
N THR A 117 -8.80 9.31 -2.66
CA THR A 117 -7.68 10.11 -3.17
C THR A 117 -6.37 9.61 -2.59
N ILE A 118 -5.38 9.33 -3.45
CA ILE A 118 -4.01 8.98 -3.04
C ILE A 118 -3.10 10.16 -3.31
N LEU A 119 -2.45 10.64 -2.25
CA LEU A 119 -1.50 11.74 -2.29
C LEU A 119 -0.08 11.17 -2.23
N LEU A 120 0.75 11.46 -3.23
CA LEU A 120 2.19 11.16 -3.18
C LEU A 120 3.00 12.44 -3.04
N GLY A 121 3.86 12.50 -2.03
CA GLY A 121 4.69 13.67 -1.78
C GLY A 121 6.03 13.34 -1.13
N ILE A 122 6.81 14.40 -0.97
CA ILE A 122 8.13 14.37 -0.34
C ILE A 122 8.07 15.21 0.95
N LYS A 123 8.72 14.73 1.99
CA LYS A 123 8.77 15.41 3.29
C LYS A 123 9.41 16.79 3.17
N GLY A 124 8.71 17.78 3.70
CA GLY A 124 9.19 19.18 3.69
C GLY A 124 8.89 19.92 2.39
N SER A 125 8.19 19.32 1.43
CA SER A 125 7.71 20.01 0.22
C SER A 125 6.63 21.06 0.50
N ASN A 126 5.99 20.99 1.69
CA ASN A 126 4.79 21.76 2.05
C ASN A 126 3.60 21.49 1.10
N GLY A 127 3.63 20.39 0.38
CA GLY A 127 2.55 19.95 -0.48
C GLY A 127 1.36 19.40 0.30
N LYS A 128 0.35 18.90 -0.43
CA LYS A 128 -0.89 18.35 0.16
C LYS A 128 -0.63 17.09 0.97
N ALA A 129 0.24 16.20 0.45
CA ALA A 129 0.60 14.95 1.12
C ALA A 129 1.32 15.21 2.44
N ASP A 130 2.37 16.06 2.42
CA ASP A 130 3.13 16.41 3.63
C ASP A 130 2.24 17.15 4.64
N SER A 131 1.41 18.07 4.18
CA SER A 131 0.46 18.81 5.02
C SER A 131 -0.58 17.87 5.65
N TYR A 132 -1.09 16.90 4.89
CA TYR A 132 -2.04 15.90 5.38
C TYR A 132 -1.42 15.02 6.47
N ILE A 133 -0.21 14.49 6.24
CA ILE A 133 0.51 13.68 7.24
C ILE A 133 0.77 14.49 8.51
N ASN A 134 1.26 15.71 8.40
CA ASN A 134 1.56 16.57 9.57
C ASN A 134 0.32 16.85 10.41
N LYS A 135 -0.86 16.95 9.79
CA LYS A 135 -2.13 17.24 10.49
C LYS A 135 -2.77 15.97 11.09
N ASN A 136 -2.65 14.83 10.43
CA ASN A 136 -3.46 13.63 10.73
C ASN A 136 -2.68 12.47 11.35
N THR A 137 -1.35 12.57 11.50
CA THR A 137 -0.57 11.52 12.15
C THR A 137 -0.20 11.88 13.58
N THR A 138 -0.24 10.89 14.47
CA THR A 138 0.29 10.99 15.85
C THR A 138 1.75 10.55 15.93
N ILE A 139 2.31 10.01 14.84
CA ILE A 139 3.71 9.55 14.79
C ILE A 139 4.62 10.78 14.79
N LYS A 140 5.59 10.81 15.71
CA LYS A 140 6.62 11.85 15.70
C LYS A 140 7.52 11.68 14.47
N THR A 141 7.44 12.62 13.54
CA THR A 141 8.11 12.54 12.24
C THR A 141 9.55 13.06 12.25
N SER A 142 9.94 13.83 13.29
CA SER A 142 11.24 14.52 13.35
C SER A 142 12.45 13.60 13.19
N ASP A 143 12.39 12.40 13.79
CA ASP A 143 13.53 11.48 13.81
C ASP A 143 13.44 10.43 12.69
N LEU A 144 12.24 10.20 12.16
CA LEU A 144 12.00 9.23 11.11
C LEU A 144 12.73 9.60 9.82
N PHE A 145 12.58 10.84 9.38
CA PHE A 145 13.15 11.32 8.11
C PHE A 145 14.66 11.63 8.17
N ASN A 146 15.32 11.40 9.31
CA ASN A 146 16.78 11.36 9.41
C ASN A 146 17.39 10.07 8.83
N ARG A 147 16.55 9.04 8.63
CA ARG A 147 16.98 7.74 8.06
C ARG A 147 16.88 7.78 6.54
N THR A 148 17.68 6.96 5.87
CA THR A 148 17.51 6.64 4.44
C THR A 148 16.25 5.80 4.25
N ASP A 149 15.63 5.91 3.09
CA ASP A 149 14.48 5.10 2.66
C ASP A 149 13.27 5.18 3.62
N SER A 150 13.16 6.28 4.37
CA SER A 150 12.08 6.49 5.32
C SER A 150 10.84 7.09 4.64
N TYR A 151 9.68 6.56 5.00
CA TYR A 151 8.38 7.05 4.53
C TYR A 151 7.32 6.90 5.62
N ILE A 152 6.22 7.61 5.45
CA ILE A 152 4.98 7.41 6.20
C ILE A 152 3.89 7.11 5.19
N LEU A 153 3.08 6.08 5.49
CA LEU A 153 1.84 5.77 4.83
C LEU A 153 0.70 5.97 5.84
N SER A 154 -0.30 6.74 5.48
CA SER A 154 -1.52 6.94 6.26
C SER A 154 -2.73 6.67 5.37
N ALA A 155 -3.63 5.80 5.82
CA ALA A 155 -4.91 5.55 5.18
C ALA A 155 -6.02 5.87 6.19
N LYS A 156 -6.82 6.89 5.92
CA LYS A 156 -7.89 7.32 6.80
C LYS A 156 -9.03 7.94 6.01
N GLU A 157 -10.28 7.61 6.38
CA GLU A 157 -11.47 8.04 5.66
C GLU A 157 -11.37 7.63 4.18
N ASN A 158 -11.27 8.59 3.25
CA ASN A 158 -11.13 8.34 1.82
C ASN A 158 -9.74 8.74 1.28
N ILE A 159 -8.77 9.00 2.16
CA ILE A 159 -7.46 9.53 1.76
C ILE A 159 -6.37 8.54 2.14
N ILE A 160 -5.52 8.20 1.17
CA ILE A 160 -4.23 7.56 1.40
C ILE A 160 -3.16 8.61 1.11
N SER A 161 -2.29 8.86 2.08
CA SER A 161 -1.15 9.74 1.88
C SER A 161 0.14 8.97 2.10
N ILE A 162 1.05 9.07 1.12
CA ILE A 162 2.37 8.46 1.17
C ILE A 162 3.40 9.56 1.00
N VAL A 163 4.20 9.77 2.05
CA VAL A 163 5.23 10.80 2.09
C VAL A 163 6.57 10.15 2.39
N GLY A 164 7.47 10.18 1.44
CA GLY A 164 8.85 9.73 1.58
C GLY A 164 9.82 10.88 1.90
N LYS A 165 11.02 10.54 2.31
CA LYS A 165 12.13 11.48 2.41
C LYS A 165 12.51 12.06 1.03
N ASP A 166 12.38 11.22 0.02
CA ASP A 166 12.62 11.48 -1.40
C ASP A 166 11.70 10.59 -2.25
N THR A 167 11.81 10.66 -3.57
CA THR A 167 10.98 9.87 -4.48
C THR A 167 11.22 8.37 -4.32
N ASP A 168 12.45 7.93 -4.01
CA ASP A 168 12.78 6.51 -3.78
C ASP A 168 12.11 5.99 -2.51
N SER A 169 12.13 6.78 -1.45
CA SER A 169 11.43 6.47 -0.20
C SER A 169 9.91 6.39 -0.41
N THR A 170 9.34 7.28 -1.23
CA THR A 170 7.92 7.26 -1.60
C THR A 170 7.57 5.99 -2.39
N PHE A 171 8.46 5.55 -3.28
CA PHE A 171 8.33 4.27 -4.00
C PHE A 171 8.19 3.08 -3.03
N PHE A 172 8.98 3.02 -1.96
CA PHE A 172 8.84 1.97 -0.94
C PHE A 172 7.52 2.06 -0.18
N GLY A 173 7.01 3.26 0.04
CA GLY A 173 5.67 3.45 0.59
C GLY A 173 4.57 2.86 -0.30
N ILE A 174 4.69 3.00 -1.62
CA ILE A 174 3.77 2.37 -2.59
C ILE A 174 3.89 0.83 -2.54
N ALA A 175 5.10 0.30 -2.43
CA ALA A 175 5.30 -1.15 -2.29
C ALA A 175 4.62 -1.70 -1.02
N THR A 176 4.63 -0.92 0.07
CA THR A 176 3.89 -1.26 1.29
C THR A 176 2.37 -1.24 1.06
N LEU A 177 1.84 -0.21 0.39
CA LEU A 177 0.43 -0.17 0.01
C LEU A 177 0.04 -1.40 -0.81
N GLN A 178 0.88 -1.80 -1.78
CA GLN A 178 0.65 -3.01 -2.58
C GLN A 178 0.55 -4.28 -1.72
N MET A 179 1.45 -4.43 -0.73
CA MET A 179 1.38 -5.57 0.20
C MET A 179 0.09 -5.56 1.02
N MET A 180 -0.36 -4.38 1.48
CA MET A 180 -1.62 -4.25 2.23
C MET A 180 -2.85 -4.61 1.38
N LEU A 181 -2.87 -4.26 0.10
CA LEU A 181 -3.96 -4.56 -0.82
C LEU A 181 -4.03 -6.04 -1.23
N THR A 182 -2.96 -6.81 -1.03
CA THR A 182 -2.85 -8.22 -1.43
C THR A 182 -2.81 -9.20 -0.25
N SER A 183 -2.98 -8.70 0.97
CA SER A 183 -2.91 -9.49 2.23
C SER A 183 -4.18 -10.26 2.52
#